data_61fac19c39568cc00d3bc4c17340c9af
#
_entry.id   61fac19c39568cc00d3bc4c17340c9af
#
_cell.length_a   1.000
_cell.length_b   1.000
_cell.length_c   1.000
_cell.angle_alpha   90.00
_cell.angle_beta   90.00
_cell.angle_gamma   90.00
#
_symmetry.space_group_name_H-M   'P 1'
#
loop_
_entity.id
_entity.type
_entity.pdbx_description
1 polymer ?
#
loop_
_entity_poly.entity_id
_entity_poly.type
_entity_poly.pdbx_seq_one_letter_code
_entity_poly.pdbx_strand_id
1 'polypeptide(L)'
;WLISSDKDWDLLIQDGVSRFSTVTRKEITVDNWDEHYNFEPEHFLTFKCLAGDTGDNIPGISGIGPKRATQLIEEYGDLYDIYNSCPIDSKYKHIQSLNENIDRLLLNAELMDLESYSEQAVIESGMNLEDLSSDVKEYLNDN
;
A
#
# COMPACT_ATOMS: atom_id res chain seq x y z
N TRP A 1 13.16 0.42 11.57
CA TRP A 1 13.15 1.67 10.82
C TRP A 1 13.45 1.40 9.34
N LEU A 2 12.53 1.82 8.48
CA LEU A 2 12.71 1.85 7.02
C LEU A 2 13.29 3.22 6.65
N ILE A 3 14.53 3.24 6.19
CA ILE A 3 15.22 4.49 5.79
C ILE A 3 15.09 4.66 4.30
N SER A 4 14.08 5.38 3.87
CA SER A 4 13.78 5.60 2.45
C SER A 4 12.90 6.83 2.24
N SER A 5 13.12 7.53 1.13
CA SER A 5 12.21 8.58 0.66
C SER A 5 11.05 8.05 -0.19
N ASP A 6 11.06 6.77 -0.53
CA ASP A 6 10.01 6.11 -1.27
C ASP A 6 8.77 5.87 -0.39
N LYS A 7 7.65 6.51 -0.77
CA LYS A 7 6.39 6.45 -0.03
C LYS A 7 5.69 5.10 -0.12
N ASP A 8 6.07 4.23 -1.04
CA ASP A 8 5.46 2.90 -1.17
C ASP A 8 5.74 2.02 0.05
N TRP A 9 6.83 2.29 0.77
CA TRP A 9 7.12 1.66 2.05
C TRP A 9 6.11 1.99 3.16
N ASP A 10 5.26 3.01 2.96
CA ASP A 10 4.22 3.36 3.93
C ASP A 10 3.12 2.28 4.03
N LEU A 11 3.05 1.37 3.05
CA LEU A 11 2.24 0.16 3.13
C LEU A 11 2.57 -0.70 4.36
N LEU A 12 3.82 -0.67 4.81
CA LEU A 12 4.32 -1.50 5.91
C LEU A 12 4.29 -0.81 7.28
N ILE A 13 3.82 0.44 7.35
CA ILE A 13 3.73 1.18 8.63
C ILE A 13 2.69 0.53 9.54
N GLN A 14 3.15 0.09 10.70
CA GLN A 14 2.37 -0.53 11.76
C GLN A 14 3.11 -0.41 13.09
N ASP A 15 2.55 -0.96 14.15
CA ASP A 15 3.26 -0.99 15.44
C ASP A 15 4.63 -1.64 15.30
N GLY A 16 5.66 -0.90 15.67
CA GLY A 16 7.04 -1.34 15.55
C GLY A 16 7.70 -1.16 14.19
N VAL A 17 6.97 -0.69 13.17
CA VAL A 17 7.52 -0.38 11.84
C VAL A 17 7.25 1.07 11.48
N SER A 18 8.31 1.83 11.28
CA SER A 18 8.27 3.26 10.92
C SER A 18 9.19 3.55 9.75
N ARG A 19 8.92 4.63 9.03
CA ARG A 19 9.78 5.10 7.94
C ARG A 19 10.39 6.46 8.25
N PHE A 20 11.65 6.63 7.90
CA PHE A 20 12.34 7.93 7.90
C PHE A 20 12.71 8.33 6.47
N SER A 21 12.24 9.49 6.05
CA SER A 21 12.60 10.06 4.75
C SER A 21 13.88 10.88 4.85
N THR A 22 14.90 10.47 4.11
CA THR A 22 16.18 11.19 4.04
C THR A 22 16.07 12.52 3.29
N VAL A 23 15.07 12.66 2.42
CA VAL A 23 14.82 13.88 1.63
C VAL A 23 14.09 14.92 2.44
N THR A 24 12.96 14.56 3.03
CA THR A 24 12.13 15.49 3.82
C THR A 24 12.58 15.61 5.27
N ARG A 25 13.40 14.70 5.75
CA ARG A 25 13.82 14.53 7.15
C ARG A 25 12.66 14.35 8.12
N LYS A 26 11.59 13.73 7.65
CA LYS A 26 10.40 13.44 8.45
C LYS A 26 10.27 11.96 8.74
N GLU A 27 9.72 11.68 9.90
CA GLU A 27 9.32 10.35 10.32
C GLU A 27 7.86 10.11 9.97
N ILE A 28 7.54 8.92 9.51
CA ILE A 28 6.18 8.44 9.32
C ILE A 28 6.00 7.21 10.21
N THR A 29 5.12 7.33 11.19
CA THR A 29 4.84 6.33 12.21
C THR A 29 3.33 6.13 12.33
N VAL A 30 2.90 5.12 13.06
CA VAL A 30 1.47 4.97 13.39
C VAL A 30 0.95 6.19 14.17
N ASP A 31 1.75 6.72 15.10
CA ASP A 31 1.34 7.83 15.97
C ASP A 31 1.15 9.16 15.25
N ASN A 32 1.88 9.39 14.16
CA ASN A 32 1.77 10.63 13.37
C ASN A 32 1.20 10.41 11.96
N TRP A 33 0.57 9.28 11.73
CA TRP A 33 0.01 8.91 10.42
C TRP A 33 -0.97 9.95 9.87
N ASP A 34 -1.84 10.46 10.73
CA ASP A 34 -2.86 11.45 10.40
C ASP A 34 -2.30 12.83 9.99
N GLU A 35 -1.04 13.12 10.29
CA GLU A 35 -0.32 14.30 9.77
C GLU A 35 0.04 14.14 8.27
N HIS A 36 0.10 12.91 7.77
CA HIS A 36 0.51 12.59 6.41
C HIS A 36 -0.63 12.12 5.51
N TYR A 37 -1.64 11.45 6.08
CA TYR A 37 -2.75 10.83 5.36
C TYR A 37 -4.08 11.08 6.05
N ASN A 38 -5.16 11.15 5.24
CA ASN A 38 -6.54 11.36 5.72
C ASN A 38 -7.34 10.06 5.81
N PHE A 39 -6.66 8.93 5.96
CA PHE A 39 -7.24 7.60 6.13
C PHE A 39 -6.32 6.75 7.02
N GLU A 40 -6.84 5.68 7.58
CA GLU A 40 -6.08 4.79 8.46
C GLU A 40 -4.98 4.01 7.69
N PRO A 41 -3.87 3.61 8.35
CA PRO A 41 -2.76 2.89 7.70
C PRO A 41 -3.19 1.62 6.96
N GLU A 42 -4.19 0.90 7.48
CA GLU A 42 -4.75 -0.31 6.87
C GLU A 42 -5.37 -0.09 5.49
N HIS A 43 -5.75 1.16 5.16
CA HIS A 43 -6.33 1.54 3.88
C HIS A 43 -5.33 2.08 2.86
N PHE A 44 -4.04 2.06 3.18
CA PHE A 44 -3.01 2.59 2.28
C PHE A 44 -2.98 1.87 0.92
N LEU A 45 -3.08 0.55 0.93
CA LEU A 45 -3.14 -0.26 -0.30
C LEU A 45 -4.37 0.11 -1.14
N THR A 46 -5.54 0.20 -0.52
CA THR A 46 -6.78 0.59 -1.17
C THR A 46 -6.68 1.98 -1.80
N PHE A 47 -6.13 2.93 -1.05
CA PHE A 47 -5.89 4.28 -1.55
C PHE A 47 -5.01 4.29 -2.80
N LYS A 48 -3.88 3.58 -2.76
CA LYS A 48 -2.95 3.49 -3.89
C LYS A 48 -3.58 2.80 -5.10
N CYS A 49 -4.37 1.77 -4.91
CA CYS A 49 -5.07 1.07 -5.98
C CYS A 49 -6.08 1.98 -6.70
N LEU A 50 -6.78 2.82 -5.96
CA LEU A 50 -7.77 3.78 -6.50
C LEU A 50 -7.09 4.95 -7.21
N ALA A 51 -6.14 5.59 -6.54
CA ALA A 51 -5.46 6.78 -7.04
C ALA A 51 -4.36 6.48 -8.06
N GLY A 52 -3.79 5.27 -8.02
CA GLY A 52 -2.64 4.86 -8.82
C GLY A 52 -1.31 5.35 -8.26
N ASP A 53 -0.24 4.96 -8.92
CA ASP A 53 1.13 5.37 -8.63
C ASP A 53 1.87 5.72 -9.91
N THR A 54 2.14 6.99 -10.12
CA THR A 54 2.83 7.48 -11.32
C THR A 54 4.31 7.11 -11.33
N GLY A 55 4.94 6.97 -10.16
CA GLY A 55 6.33 6.57 -10.02
C GLY A 55 6.57 5.14 -10.47
N ASP A 56 5.66 4.23 -10.12
CA ASP A 56 5.70 2.81 -10.51
C ASP A 56 4.93 2.51 -11.79
N ASN A 57 4.46 3.54 -12.48
CA ASN A 57 3.68 3.43 -13.72
C ASN A 57 2.42 2.54 -13.57
N ILE A 58 1.78 2.60 -12.41
CA ILE A 58 0.53 1.90 -12.10
C ILE A 58 -0.62 2.88 -12.27
N PRO A 59 -1.50 2.70 -13.26
CA PRO A 59 -2.64 3.58 -13.44
C PRO A 59 -3.71 3.27 -12.37
N GLY A 60 -4.24 4.32 -11.76
CA GLY A 60 -5.42 4.22 -10.91
C GLY A 60 -6.69 4.12 -11.75
N ILE A 61 -7.82 4.31 -11.08
CA ILE A 61 -9.11 4.41 -11.75
C ILE A 61 -9.28 5.82 -12.34
N SER A 62 -9.63 5.90 -13.60
CA SER A 62 -9.81 7.19 -14.29
C SER A 62 -10.82 8.09 -13.56
N GLY A 63 -10.42 9.33 -13.29
CA GLY A 63 -11.22 10.32 -12.58
C GLY A 63 -11.20 10.18 -11.05
N ILE A 64 -10.46 9.22 -10.49
CA ILE A 64 -10.30 9.04 -9.05
C ILE A 64 -8.88 9.46 -8.66
N GLY A 65 -8.76 10.66 -8.11
CA GLY A 65 -7.54 11.15 -7.50
C GLY A 65 -7.56 10.95 -5.98
N PRO A 66 -6.58 11.52 -5.26
CA PRO A 66 -6.44 11.33 -3.81
C PRO A 66 -7.70 11.67 -3.00
N LYS A 67 -8.36 12.76 -3.32
CA LYS A 67 -9.57 13.20 -2.60
C LYS A 67 -10.74 12.23 -2.77
N ARG A 68 -10.99 11.78 -3.99
CA ARG A 68 -12.08 10.84 -4.29
C ARG A 68 -11.77 9.44 -3.77
N ALA A 69 -10.52 9.03 -3.81
CA ALA A 69 -10.08 7.78 -3.20
C ALA A 69 -10.33 7.77 -1.69
N THR A 70 -9.97 8.83 -0.99
CA THR A 70 -10.26 8.99 0.44
C THR A 70 -11.76 8.96 0.73
N GLN A 71 -12.57 9.65 -0.07
CA GLN A 71 -14.02 9.62 0.09
C GLN A 71 -14.64 8.23 -0.07
N LEU A 72 -14.15 7.45 -1.03
CA LEU A 72 -14.59 6.07 -1.24
C LEU A 72 -14.21 5.17 -0.07
N ILE A 73 -13.03 5.34 0.48
CA ILE A 73 -12.59 4.61 1.67
C ILE A 73 -13.46 4.95 2.89
N GLU A 74 -13.76 6.23 3.10
CA GLU A 74 -14.65 6.67 4.19
C GLU A 74 -16.07 6.11 4.07
N GLU A 75 -16.59 6.01 2.84
CA GLU A 75 -17.96 5.58 2.58
C GLU A 75 -18.12 4.06 2.56
N TYR A 76 -17.20 3.33 1.97
CA TYR A 76 -17.32 1.88 1.73
C TYR A 76 -16.37 1.04 2.58
N GLY A 77 -15.19 1.54 2.92
CA GLY A 77 -14.18 0.83 3.69
C GLY A 77 -12.97 0.40 2.83
N ASP A 78 -12.54 -0.84 2.97
CA ASP A 78 -11.36 -1.35 2.28
C ASP A 78 -11.64 -1.76 0.82
N LEU A 79 -10.60 -2.31 0.19
CA LEU A 79 -10.63 -2.76 -1.19
C LEU A 79 -11.78 -3.74 -1.50
N TYR A 80 -11.97 -4.72 -0.63
CA TYR A 80 -13.00 -5.76 -0.81
C TYR A 80 -14.39 -5.21 -0.58
N ASP A 81 -14.56 -4.28 0.36
CA ASP A 81 -15.83 -3.58 0.59
C ASP A 81 -16.25 -2.76 -0.64
N ILE A 82 -15.29 -2.06 -1.26
CA ILE A 82 -15.52 -1.31 -2.49
C ILE A 82 -15.84 -2.26 -3.65
N TYR A 83 -15.08 -3.33 -3.80
CA TYR A 83 -15.30 -4.34 -4.84
C TYR A 83 -16.69 -4.97 -4.73
N ASN A 84 -17.09 -5.37 -3.53
CA ASN A 84 -18.39 -5.99 -3.28
C ASN A 84 -19.58 -5.02 -3.42
N SER A 85 -19.33 -3.71 -3.28
CA SER A 85 -20.34 -2.67 -3.46
C SER A 85 -20.57 -2.33 -4.93
N CYS A 86 -19.66 -2.67 -5.82
CA CYS A 86 -19.81 -2.44 -7.25
C CYS A 86 -20.70 -3.51 -7.92
N PRO A 87 -21.50 -3.14 -8.93
CA PRO A 87 -21.62 -1.80 -9.49
C PRO A 87 -22.42 -0.85 -8.59
N ILE A 88 -21.91 0.37 -8.42
CA ILE A 88 -22.57 1.43 -7.65
C ILE A 88 -23.43 2.24 -8.60
N ASP A 89 -24.71 2.42 -8.27
CA ASP A 89 -25.60 3.27 -9.05
C ASP A 89 -25.28 4.75 -8.79
N SER A 90 -24.73 5.42 -9.79
CA SER A 90 -24.33 6.81 -9.70
C SER A 90 -24.28 7.48 -11.06
N LYS A 91 -24.66 8.74 -11.07
CA LYS A 91 -24.53 9.63 -12.24
C LYS A 91 -23.11 10.18 -12.45
N TYR A 92 -22.25 10.03 -11.45
CA TYR A 92 -20.90 10.56 -11.50
C TYR A 92 -19.99 9.71 -12.36
N LYS A 93 -19.28 10.35 -13.28
CA LYS A 93 -18.38 9.67 -14.23
C LYS A 93 -17.27 8.86 -13.56
N HIS A 94 -16.74 9.34 -12.43
CA HIS A 94 -15.68 8.62 -11.72
C HIS A 94 -16.20 7.32 -11.07
N ILE A 95 -17.46 7.28 -10.64
CA ILE A 95 -18.08 6.04 -10.15
C ILE A 95 -18.40 5.08 -11.29
N GLN A 96 -18.87 5.59 -12.43
CA GLN A 96 -19.06 4.77 -13.63
C GLN A 96 -17.73 4.16 -14.09
N SER A 97 -16.65 4.95 -14.07
CA SER A 97 -15.31 4.50 -14.37
C SER A 97 -14.83 3.41 -13.38
N LEU A 98 -15.12 3.55 -12.09
CA LEU A 98 -14.85 2.54 -11.08
C LEU A 98 -15.58 1.22 -11.40
N ASN A 99 -16.87 1.28 -11.69
CA ASN A 99 -17.68 0.11 -12.04
C ASN A 99 -17.13 -0.63 -13.27
N GLU A 100 -16.70 0.11 -14.29
CA GLU A 100 -16.15 -0.44 -15.53
C GLU A 100 -14.77 -1.07 -15.34
N ASN A 101 -13.99 -0.58 -14.37
CA ASN A 101 -12.59 -0.96 -14.16
C ASN A 101 -12.37 -1.65 -12.81
N ILE A 102 -13.39 -2.26 -12.24
CA ILE A 102 -13.28 -2.88 -10.92
C ILE A 102 -12.22 -4.01 -10.89
N ASP A 103 -12.05 -4.73 -11.99
CA ASP A 103 -11.03 -5.77 -12.10
C ASP A 103 -9.62 -5.19 -12.06
N ARG A 104 -9.43 -3.96 -12.55
CA ARG A 104 -8.15 -3.24 -12.44
C ARG A 104 -7.81 -2.93 -10.98
N LEU A 105 -8.80 -2.68 -10.16
CA LEU A 105 -8.60 -2.44 -8.73
C LEU A 105 -7.92 -3.65 -8.06
N LEU A 106 -8.40 -4.85 -8.35
CA LEU A 106 -7.79 -6.09 -7.85
C LEU A 106 -6.39 -6.32 -8.43
N LEU A 107 -6.19 -6.06 -9.71
CA LEU A 107 -4.89 -6.19 -10.35
C LEU A 107 -3.87 -5.22 -9.74
N ASN A 108 -4.26 -3.97 -9.50
CA ASN A 108 -3.41 -2.98 -8.85
C ASN A 108 -3.04 -3.41 -7.42
N ALA A 109 -3.98 -3.99 -6.68
CA ALA A 109 -3.73 -4.53 -5.35
C ALA A 109 -2.67 -5.63 -5.37
N GLU A 110 -2.78 -6.56 -6.30
CA GLU A 110 -1.82 -7.64 -6.48
C GLU A 110 -0.42 -7.11 -6.84
N LEU A 111 -0.33 -6.09 -7.70
CA LEU A 111 0.93 -5.47 -8.09
C LEU A 111 1.60 -4.65 -6.99
N MET A 112 0.84 -4.08 -6.07
CA MET A 112 1.34 -3.19 -5.01
C MET A 112 1.47 -3.86 -3.64
N ASP A 113 0.97 -5.08 -3.46
CA ASP A 113 0.99 -5.78 -2.18
C ASP A 113 2.37 -6.38 -1.90
N LEU A 114 3.24 -5.57 -1.31
CA LEU A 114 4.62 -5.95 -0.96
C LEU A 114 4.68 -7.04 0.10
N GLU A 115 3.71 -7.10 1.01
CA GLU A 115 3.69 -8.09 2.08
C GLU A 115 3.44 -9.49 1.52
N SER A 116 2.43 -9.67 0.69
CA SER A 116 2.14 -10.95 0.04
C SER A 116 3.28 -11.42 -0.86
N TYR A 117 3.90 -10.52 -1.62
CA TYR A 117 5.05 -10.86 -2.45
C TYR A 117 6.27 -11.26 -1.63
N SER A 118 6.52 -10.63 -0.49
CA SER A 118 7.65 -10.98 0.37
C SER A 118 7.49 -12.38 0.95
N GLU A 119 6.30 -12.74 1.40
CA GLU A 119 5.99 -14.09 1.87
C GLU A 119 6.15 -15.15 0.78
N GLN A 120 5.61 -14.89 -0.40
CA GLN A 120 5.73 -15.79 -1.55
C GLN A 120 7.18 -15.94 -2.00
N ALA A 121 7.94 -14.86 -2.07
CA ALA A 121 9.35 -14.90 -2.41
C ALA A 121 10.19 -15.73 -1.42
N VAL A 122 9.89 -15.64 -0.14
CA VAL A 122 10.53 -16.47 0.90
C VAL A 122 10.20 -17.95 0.70
N ILE A 123 8.92 -18.27 0.43
CA ILE A 123 8.49 -19.65 0.18
C ILE A 123 9.14 -20.22 -1.09
N GLU A 124 9.13 -19.47 -2.20
CA GLU A 124 9.69 -19.89 -3.49
C GLU A 124 11.21 -20.02 -3.46
N SER A 125 11.89 -19.19 -2.70
CA SER A 125 13.35 -19.26 -2.57
C SER A 125 13.83 -20.39 -1.67
N GLY A 126 12.94 -20.99 -0.88
CA GLY A 126 13.29 -21.98 0.14
C GLY A 126 14.12 -21.42 1.29
N MET A 127 14.20 -20.08 1.39
CA MET A 127 14.89 -19.43 2.49
C MET A 127 14.09 -19.54 3.78
N ASN A 128 14.77 -19.90 4.85
CA ASN A 128 14.25 -19.84 6.20
C ASN A 128 14.71 -18.52 6.83
N LEU A 129 13.77 -17.73 7.38
CA LEU A 129 14.12 -16.48 8.07
C LEU A 129 15.04 -16.68 9.28
N GLU A 130 14.95 -17.84 9.92
CA GLU A 130 15.86 -18.19 11.02
C GLU A 130 17.28 -18.41 10.52
N ASP A 131 17.45 -19.07 9.37
CA ASP A 131 18.74 -19.29 8.74
C ASP A 131 19.37 -17.98 8.30
N LEU A 132 18.59 -17.10 7.69
CA LEU A 132 19.04 -15.76 7.30
C LEU A 132 19.49 -14.93 8.51
N SER A 133 18.74 -15.01 9.62
CA SER A 133 19.11 -14.34 10.87
C SER A 133 20.41 -14.89 11.46
N SER A 134 20.66 -16.20 11.32
CA SER A 134 21.89 -16.85 11.76
C SER A 134 23.09 -16.42 10.90
N ASP A 135 22.92 -16.39 9.60
CA ASP A 135 23.95 -15.97 8.64
C ASP A 135 24.36 -14.51 8.85
N VAL A 136 23.39 -13.62 9.09
CA VAL A 136 23.67 -12.21 9.40
C VAL A 136 24.41 -12.07 10.71
N LYS A 137 24.06 -12.83 11.75
CA LYS A 137 24.76 -12.80 13.03
C LYS A 137 26.19 -13.32 12.89
N GLU A 138 26.39 -14.40 12.13
CA GLU A 138 27.71 -14.93 11.84
C GLU A 138 28.58 -13.90 11.11
N TYR A 139 28.02 -13.28 10.05
CA TYR A 139 28.70 -12.21 9.32
C TYR A 139 29.12 -11.04 10.20
N LEU A 140 28.23 -10.58 11.09
CA LEU A 140 28.51 -9.46 11.99
C LEU A 140 29.55 -9.81 13.08
N ASN A 141 29.63 -11.09 13.50
CA ASN A 141 30.59 -11.51 14.49
C ASN A 141 31.98 -11.72 13.88
N ASP A 142 32.07 -12.08 12.58
CA ASP A 142 33.34 -12.30 11.88
C ASP A 142 33.97 -10.99 11.35
N ASN A 143 33.25 -9.93 11.35
CA ASN A 143 33.67 -8.60 10.91
C ASN A 143 33.49 -7.55 12.01
#